data_3454b6b8c3044e79c927a5adf347cbe7
#
_entry.id   3454b6b8c3044e79c927a5adf347cbe7
#
_cell.length_a   1.000
_cell.length_b   1.000
_cell.length_c   1.000
_cell.angle_alpha   90.00
_cell.angle_beta   90.00
_cell.angle_gamma   90.00
#
_symmetry.space_group_name_H-M   'P 1'
#
loop_
_entity.id
_entity.type
_entity.pdbx_description
1 polymer ?
#
loop_
_entity_poly.entity_id
_entity_poly.type
_entity_poly.pdbx_seq_one_letter_code
_entity_poly.pdbx_strand_id
1 'polypeptide(L)'
;MPPAARVLDIACGSGRHMAWFARLGCHVTGIDRSAEALQAASHYGTALQADIENGPWPLMTAAGPQQFEAVVVTNYLWRPLFPALLQSLAPGALLLYETFSSGNETVGKPSRPDFLLQPGELLQRCQSLQIIAFEEGFLPDPERFVQRIAAFKPAGTTDTMQPPTRRPLSLK
;
A
#
# COMPACT_ATOMS: atom_id res chain seq x y z
N MET A 1 -10.54 -6.97 8.78
CA MET A 1 -10.72 -5.52 8.98
C MET A 1 -12.11 -5.27 9.52
N PRO A 2 -12.33 -4.26 10.37
CA PRO A 2 -13.68 -3.93 10.83
C PRO A 2 -14.54 -3.46 9.65
N PRO A 3 -15.85 -3.71 9.68
CA PRO A 3 -16.79 -3.10 8.73
C PRO A 3 -16.64 -1.58 8.74
N ALA A 4 -16.85 -0.93 7.59
CA ALA A 4 -16.70 0.52 7.40
C ALA A 4 -15.27 1.08 7.61
N ALA A 5 -14.24 0.23 7.66
CA ALA A 5 -12.86 0.71 7.65
C ALA A 5 -12.56 1.52 6.39
N ARG A 6 -11.85 2.63 6.55
CA ARG A 6 -11.41 3.45 5.41
C ARG A 6 -10.13 2.85 4.83
N VAL A 7 -10.14 2.62 3.52
CA VAL A 7 -9.03 2.03 2.78
C VAL A 7 -8.57 2.99 1.70
N LEU A 8 -7.26 3.18 1.60
CA LEU A 8 -6.64 3.93 0.52
C LEU A 8 -5.94 2.96 -0.43
N ASP A 9 -6.27 3.03 -1.72
CA ASP A 9 -5.62 2.27 -2.80
C ASP A 9 -4.84 3.25 -3.68
N ILE A 10 -3.52 3.15 -3.66
CA ILE A 10 -2.60 4.06 -4.36
C ILE A 10 -2.22 3.47 -5.71
N ALA A 11 -2.31 4.28 -6.76
CA ALA A 11 -2.20 3.86 -8.16
C ALA A 11 -3.20 2.72 -8.45
N CYS A 12 -4.47 2.97 -8.09
CA CYS A 12 -5.53 1.96 -8.04
C CYS A 12 -5.92 1.41 -9.42
N GLY A 13 -5.51 2.06 -10.53
CA GLY A 13 -5.91 1.68 -11.87
C GLY A 13 -7.44 1.60 -12.00
N SER A 14 -7.95 0.53 -12.57
CA SER A 14 -9.38 0.27 -12.72
C SER A 14 -10.10 -0.20 -11.44
N GLY A 15 -9.42 -0.19 -10.28
CA GLY A 15 -10.03 -0.46 -8.98
C GLY A 15 -10.14 -1.92 -8.60
N ARG A 16 -9.24 -2.80 -9.04
CA ARG A 16 -9.25 -4.22 -8.68
C ARG A 16 -9.30 -4.46 -7.17
N HIS A 17 -8.42 -3.78 -6.42
CA HIS A 17 -8.40 -3.90 -4.96
C HIS A 17 -9.54 -3.12 -4.31
N MET A 18 -9.92 -1.97 -4.88
CA MET A 18 -11.11 -1.22 -4.43
C MET A 18 -12.34 -2.11 -4.43
N ALA A 19 -12.58 -2.87 -5.53
CA ALA A 19 -13.70 -3.80 -5.63
C ALA A 19 -13.68 -4.86 -4.52
N TRP A 20 -12.49 -5.37 -4.20
CA TRP A 20 -12.34 -6.39 -3.15
C TRP A 20 -12.67 -5.84 -1.76
N PHE A 21 -12.12 -4.68 -1.40
CA PHE A 21 -12.40 -4.04 -0.11
C PHE A 21 -13.83 -3.53 0.02
N ALA A 22 -14.43 -3.02 -1.07
CA ALA A 22 -15.83 -2.62 -1.07
C ALA A 22 -16.77 -3.79 -0.76
N ARG A 23 -16.49 -4.99 -1.30
CA ARG A 23 -17.24 -6.22 -0.97
C ARG A 23 -17.12 -6.63 0.50
N LEU A 24 -16.06 -6.23 1.17
CA LEU A 24 -15.89 -6.42 2.62
C LEU A 24 -16.58 -5.33 3.47
N GLY A 25 -17.32 -4.42 2.84
CA GLY A 25 -18.02 -3.33 3.52
C GLY A 25 -17.11 -2.16 3.92
N CYS A 26 -15.92 -2.02 3.31
CA CYS A 26 -15.01 -0.91 3.56
C CYS A 26 -15.39 0.33 2.73
N HIS A 27 -15.05 1.52 3.24
CA HIS A 27 -15.07 2.77 2.49
C HIS A 27 -13.73 2.95 1.77
N VAL A 28 -13.73 2.81 0.45
CA VAL A 28 -12.47 2.80 -0.32
C VAL A 28 -12.29 4.13 -1.04
N THR A 29 -11.07 4.67 -0.96
CA THR A 29 -10.60 5.79 -1.78
C THR A 29 -9.45 5.30 -2.66
N GLY A 30 -9.59 5.43 -3.97
CA GLY A 30 -8.54 5.12 -4.93
C GLY A 30 -7.95 6.40 -5.52
N ILE A 31 -6.64 6.42 -5.71
CA ILE A 31 -5.93 7.50 -6.41
C ILE A 31 -5.26 6.91 -7.65
N ASP A 32 -5.46 7.54 -8.80
CA ASP A 32 -4.72 7.24 -10.03
C ASP A 32 -4.59 8.50 -10.90
N ARG A 33 -3.61 8.52 -11.79
CA ARG A 33 -3.45 9.60 -12.78
C ARG A 33 -4.35 9.43 -14.00
N SER A 34 -4.76 8.19 -14.30
CA SER A 34 -5.57 7.86 -15.47
C SER A 34 -7.06 8.11 -15.22
N ALA A 35 -7.61 9.14 -15.84
CA ALA A 35 -9.04 9.41 -15.80
C ALA A 35 -9.87 8.23 -16.35
N GLU A 36 -9.37 7.56 -17.41
CA GLU A 36 -10.03 6.40 -18.00
C GLU A 36 -10.14 5.23 -17.01
N ALA A 37 -9.03 4.89 -16.34
CA ALA A 37 -9.02 3.82 -15.34
C ALA A 37 -9.97 4.13 -14.17
N LEU A 38 -10.01 5.39 -13.73
CA LEU A 38 -10.86 5.84 -12.63
C LEU A 38 -12.36 5.78 -12.95
N GLN A 39 -12.76 5.80 -14.22
CA GLN A 39 -14.18 5.57 -14.58
C GLN A 39 -14.67 4.21 -14.07
N ALA A 40 -13.89 3.16 -14.24
CA ALA A 40 -14.21 1.84 -13.71
C ALA A 40 -14.07 1.78 -12.19
N ALA A 41 -13.01 2.38 -11.64
CA ALA A 41 -12.74 2.39 -10.19
C ALA A 41 -13.85 3.09 -9.39
N SER A 42 -14.49 4.13 -9.95
CA SER A 42 -15.55 4.90 -9.29
C SER A 42 -16.80 4.09 -8.88
N HIS A 43 -16.97 2.92 -9.48
CA HIS A 43 -18.07 2.00 -9.09
C HIS A 43 -17.86 1.38 -7.69
N TYR A 44 -16.64 1.42 -7.16
CA TYR A 44 -16.28 0.72 -5.92
C TYR A 44 -16.01 1.64 -4.74
N GLY A 45 -15.97 2.97 -4.97
CA GLY A 45 -15.70 3.94 -3.93
C GLY A 45 -15.33 5.30 -4.49
N THR A 46 -14.69 6.14 -3.67
CA THR A 46 -14.21 7.44 -4.11
C THR A 46 -13.00 7.27 -5.02
N ALA A 47 -13.10 7.73 -6.27
CA ALA A 47 -12.02 7.72 -7.23
C ALA A 47 -11.47 9.14 -7.41
N LEU A 48 -10.21 9.35 -7.12
CA LEU A 48 -9.55 10.65 -7.15
C LEU A 48 -8.47 10.68 -8.22
N GLN A 49 -8.64 11.56 -9.20
CA GLN A 49 -7.60 11.77 -10.21
C GLN A 49 -6.51 12.68 -9.65
N ALA A 50 -5.27 12.17 -9.59
CA ALA A 50 -4.10 12.96 -9.20
C ALA A 50 -2.81 12.36 -9.75
N ASP A 51 -1.90 13.25 -10.16
CA ASP A 51 -0.50 12.89 -10.43
C ASP A 51 0.30 13.11 -9.13
N ILE A 52 0.48 12.02 -8.38
CA ILE A 52 1.17 12.03 -7.09
C ILE A 52 2.71 12.04 -7.21
N GLU A 53 3.24 11.99 -8.43
CA GLU A 53 4.67 12.12 -8.69
C GLU A 53 5.07 13.59 -8.93
N ASN A 54 4.19 14.37 -9.59
CA ASN A 54 4.48 15.75 -10.00
C ASN A 54 3.59 16.79 -9.29
N GLY A 55 2.62 16.36 -8.48
CA GLY A 55 1.69 17.21 -7.75
C GLY A 55 1.82 17.08 -6.23
N PRO A 56 1.11 17.93 -5.48
CA PRO A 56 1.02 17.79 -4.04
C PRO A 56 0.21 16.53 -3.66
N TRP A 57 0.45 16.02 -2.46
CA TRP A 57 -0.37 14.93 -1.92
C TRP A 57 -1.85 15.35 -1.87
N PRO A 58 -2.76 14.65 -2.58
CA PRO A 58 -4.13 15.15 -2.78
C PRO A 58 -5.04 14.99 -1.55
N LEU A 59 -4.67 14.14 -0.59
CA LEU A 59 -5.46 13.84 0.59
C LEU A 59 -4.92 14.57 1.83
N MET A 60 -4.80 15.91 1.72
CA MET A 60 -4.38 16.77 2.84
C MET A 60 -5.58 17.28 3.61
N THR A 61 -5.44 17.34 4.92
CA THR A 61 -6.35 18.04 5.86
C THR A 61 -5.59 19.12 6.61
N ALA A 62 -6.27 19.92 7.41
CA ALA A 62 -5.62 20.92 8.27
C ALA A 62 -4.64 20.28 9.29
N ALA A 63 -4.85 19.01 9.64
CA ALA A 63 -4.01 18.25 10.57
C ALA A 63 -2.88 17.44 9.90
N GLY A 64 -2.74 17.53 8.58
CA GLY A 64 -1.80 16.73 7.80
C GLY A 64 -2.50 15.74 6.85
N PRO A 65 -1.83 14.72 6.35
CA PRO A 65 -2.44 13.71 5.49
C PRO A 65 -3.66 13.05 6.14
N GLN A 66 -4.73 12.88 5.37
CA GLN A 66 -5.89 12.08 5.79
C GLN A 66 -5.44 10.68 6.14
N GLN A 67 -5.98 10.12 7.24
CA GLN A 67 -5.59 8.81 7.74
C GLN A 67 -6.62 7.74 7.39
N PHE A 68 -6.11 6.51 7.18
CA PHE A 68 -6.86 5.33 6.76
C PHE A 68 -6.51 4.14 7.66
N GLU A 69 -7.46 3.23 7.83
CA GLU A 69 -7.28 1.98 8.57
C GLU A 69 -6.50 0.91 7.76
N ALA A 70 -6.45 1.10 6.42
CA ALA A 70 -5.50 0.37 5.58
C ALA A 70 -5.03 1.23 4.39
N VAL A 71 -3.79 0.99 3.98
CA VAL A 71 -3.21 1.55 2.74
C VAL A 71 -2.70 0.39 1.91
N VAL A 72 -3.07 0.40 0.62
CA VAL A 72 -2.69 -0.63 -0.35
C VAL A 72 -1.92 0.01 -1.48
N VAL A 73 -0.82 -0.59 -1.88
CA VAL A 73 -0.01 -0.19 -3.03
C VAL A 73 0.39 -1.43 -3.79
N THR A 74 0.06 -1.52 -5.08
CA THR A 74 0.46 -2.66 -5.90
C THR A 74 0.97 -2.21 -7.27
N ASN A 75 2.06 -2.85 -7.72
CA ASN A 75 2.69 -2.59 -9.02
C ASN A 75 3.07 -1.12 -9.25
N TYR A 76 3.39 -0.40 -8.19
CA TYR A 76 3.72 1.01 -8.22
C TYR A 76 4.90 1.30 -7.27
N LEU A 77 5.86 2.09 -7.72
CA LEU A 77 7.00 2.54 -6.92
C LEU A 77 7.32 4.00 -7.23
N TRP A 78 7.12 4.85 -6.24
CA TRP A 78 7.59 6.23 -6.23
C TRP A 78 8.19 6.53 -4.85
N ARG A 79 9.52 6.50 -4.75
CA ARG A 79 10.23 6.58 -3.47
C ARG A 79 9.91 7.83 -2.65
N PRO A 80 9.76 9.02 -3.25
CA PRO A 80 9.37 10.24 -2.50
C PRO A 80 7.99 10.16 -1.83
N LEU A 81 7.15 9.20 -2.22
CA LEU A 81 5.81 9.05 -1.65
C LEU A 81 5.81 8.42 -0.24
N PHE A 82 6.84 7.66 0.14
CA PHE A 82 6.84 6.90 1.39
C PHE A 82 6.51 7.74 2.64
N PRO A 83 7.00 8.98 2.83
CA PRO A 83 6.63 9.79 3.98
C PRO A 83 5.11 10.06 4.05
N ALA A 84 4.48 10.45 2.94
CA ALA A 84 3.05 10.73 2.89
C ALA A 84 2.22 9.45 3.09
N LEU A 85 2.65 8.34 2.50
CA LEU A 85 2.04 7.02 2.65
C LEU A 85 2.04 6.57 4.12
N LEU A 86 3.19 6.64 4.82
CA LEU A 86 3.32 6.25 6.21
C LEU A 86 2.52 7.17 7.17
N GLN A 87 2.43 8.47 6.85
CA GLN A 87 1.60 9.43 7.58
C GLN A 87 0.10 9.18 7.37
N SER A 88 -0.30 8.67 6.19
CA SER A 88 -1.68 8.31 5.89
C SER A 88 -2.18 7.04 6.59
N LEU A 89 -1.31 6.30 7.28
CA LEU A 89 -1.71 5.20 8.14
C LEU A 89 -2.22 5.73 9.48
N ALA A 90 -3.43 5.41 9.88
CA ALA A 90 -3.93 5.64 11.22
C ALA A 90 -3.16 4.77 12.25
N PRO A 91 -3.15 5.11 13.55
CA PRO A 91 -2.63 4.20 14.56
C PRO A 91 -3.34 2.84 14.50
N GLY A 92 -2.58 1.75 14.45
CA GLY A 92 -3.11 0.38 14.28
C GLY A 92 -3.47 0.01 12.83
N ALA A 93 -3.26 0.90 11.87
CA ALA A 93 -3.57 0.64 10.46
C ALA A 93 -2.64 -0.37 9.80
N LEU A 94 -3.17 -1.04 8.78
CA LEU A 94 -2.47 -2.02 7.96
C LEU A 94 -1.89 -1.37 6.70
N LEU A 95 -0.61 -1.63 6.43
CA LEU A 95 0.01 -1.40 5.12
C LEU A 95 0.11 -2.74 4.39
N LEU A 96 -0.36 -2.76 3.14
CA LEU A 96 -0.13 -3.83 2.16
C LEU A 96 0.61 -3.23 0.97
N TYR A 97 1.82 -3.66 0.72
CA TYR A 97 2.62 -3.16 -0.40
C TYR A 97 3.24 -4.33 -1.16
N GLU A 98 3.01 -4.40 -2.47
CA GLU A 98 3.68 -5.33 -3.37
C GLU A 98 4.09 -4.58 -4.64
N THR A 99 5.36 -4.67 -5.03
CA THR A 99 5.80 -4.18 -6.34
C THR A 99 7.06 -4.90 -6.80
N PHE A 100 7.47 -4.59 -8.03
CA PHE A 100 8.59 -5.23 -8.69
C PHE A 100 9.92 -4.92 -8.01
N SER A 101 10.82 -5.90 -8.01
CA SER A 101 12.16 -5.79 -7.44
C SER A 101 13.25 -6.08 -8.49
N SER A 102 14.48 -5.80 -8.11
CA SER A 102 15.68 -6.11 -8.89
C SER A 102 15.67 -7.57 -9.33
N GLY A 103 16.00 -7.82 -10.57
CA GLY A 103 15.83 -9.11 -11.27
C GLY A 103 14.67 -9.09 -12.27
N ASN A 104 13.63 -8.26 -12.06
CA ASN A 104 12.48 -8.19 -12.95
C ASN A 104 12.85 -7.72 -14.37
N GLU A 105 13.91 -6.93 -14.52
CA GLU A 105 14.46 -6.50 -15.80
C GLU A 105 14.89 -7.67 -16.71
N THR A 106 15.10 -8.85 -16.14
CA THR A 106 15.51 -10.05 -16.89
C THR A 106 14.33 -10.83 -17.46
N VAL A 107 13.11 -10.59 -16.92
CA VAL A 107 11.91 -11.36 -17.31
C VAL A 107 10.80 -10.48 -17.90
N GLY A 108 10.86 -9.17 -17.73
CA GLY A 108 9.82 -8.30 -18.28
C GLY A 108 9.89 -6.82 -17.89
N LYS A 109 8.74 -6.21 -17.87
CA LYS A 109 8.57 -4.80 -17.45
C LYS A 109 7.86 -4.72 -16.09
N PRO A 110 8.17 -3.69 -15.28
CA PRO A 110 9.17 -2.64 -15.52
C PRO A 110 10.59 -3.18 -15.50
N SER A 111 11.47 -2.54 -16.29
CA SER A 111 12.88 -2.91 -16.41
C SER A 111 13.84 -1.79 -15.99
N ARG A 112 13.31 -0.57 -15.78
CA ARG A 112 14.15 0.55 -15.34
C ARG A 112 14.42 0.43 -13.84
N PRO A 113 15.67 0.64 -13.36
CA PRO A 113 16.04 0.54 -11.96
C PRO A 113 15.20 1.43 -11.03
N ASP A 114 14.75 2.61 -11.53
CA ASP A 114 13.92 3.54 -10.78
C ASP A 114 12.60 2.92 -10.29
N PHE A 115 12.08 1.93 -11.04
CA PHE A 115 10.83 1.24 -10.76
C PHE A 115 11.01 -0.14 -10.12
N LEU A 116 12.25 -0.48 -9.75
CA LEU A 116 12.59 -1.76 -9.13
C LEU A 116 13.13 -1.53 -7.72
N LEU A 117 12.54 -2.22 -6.75
CA LEU A 117 13.02 -2.21 -5.38
C LEU A 117 14.39 -2.88 -5.30
N GLN A 118 15.29 -2.31 -4.51
CA GLN A 118 16.55 -2.96 -4.14
C GLN A 118 16.29 -4.07 -3.12
N PRO A 119 17.19 -5.06 -2.98
CA PRO A 119 17.03 -6.14 -2.01
C PRO A 119 16.70 -5.60 -0.61
N GLY A 120 15.61 -6.09 -0.01
CA GLY A 120 15.16 -5.69 1.32
C GLY A 120 14.64 -4.25 1.44
N GLU A 121 14.45 -3.52 0.35
CA GLU A 121 14.09 -2.09 0.43
C GLU A 121 12.78 -1.83 1.16
N LEU A 122 11.75 -2.68 0.99
CA LEU A 122 10.49 -2.50 1.73
C LEU A 122 10.67 -2.67 3.24
N LEU A 123 11.52 -3.58 3.70
CA LEU A 123 11.83 -3.71 5.13
C LEU A 123 12.46 -2.43 5.67
N GLN A 124 13.42 -1.88 4.93
CA GLN A 124 14.10 -0.64 5.31
C GLN A 124 13.12 0.55 5.34
N ARG A 125 12.25 0.68 4.32
CA ARG A 125 11.27 1.76 4.22
C ARG A 125 10.20 1.69 5.29
N CYS A 126 9.86 0.48 5.73
CA CYS A 126 8.81 0.22 6.72
C CYS A 126 9.35 -0.04 8.14
N GLN A 127 10.61 0.30 8.44
CA GLN A 127 11.25 0.03 9.75
C GLN A 127 10.50 0.65 10.95
N SER A 128 9.70 1.69 10.74
CA SER A 128 8.85 2.29 11.78
C SER A 128 7.54 1.53 12.02
N LEU A 129 7.25 0.51 11.22
CA LEU A 129 6.06 -0.31 11.31
C LEU A 129 6.38 -1.67 11.94
N GLN A 130 5.38 -2.32 12.52
CA GLN A 130 5.47 -3.71 12.92
C GLN A 130 5.26 -4.62 11.72
N ILE A 131 6.32 -5.28 11.26
CA ILE A 131 6.25 -6.19 10.13
C ILE A 131 5.51 -7.47 10.55
N ILE A 132 4.52 -7.90 9.73
CA ILE A 132 3.76 -9.13 9.93
C ILE A 132 4.24 -10.21 8.98
N ALA A 133 4.44 -9.84 7.72
CA ALA A 133 4.94 -10.72 6.70
C ALA A 133 5.79 -9.93 5.71
N PHE A 134 6.84 -10.53 5.23
CA PHE A 134 7.68 -10.03 4.15
C PHE A 134 8.09 -11.19 3.29
N GLU A 135 8.03 -10.99 1.99
CA GLU A 135 8.54 -11.93 1.00
C GLU A 135 9.27 -11.17 -0.10
N GLU A 136 10.36 -11.73 -0.56
CA GLU A 136 11.13 -11.24 -1.69
C GLU A 136 11.54 -12.44 -2.54
N GLY A 137 11.30 -12.35 -3.85
CA GLY A 137 11.70 -13.44 -4.73
C GLY A 137 10.99 -13.43 -6.07
N PHE A 138 11.16 -14.55 -6.76
CA PHE A 138 10.62 -14.81 -8.08
C PHE A 138 9.27 -15.53 -8.02
N LEU A 139 8.31 -15.05 -8.79
CA LEU A 139 7.02 -15.69 -9.03
C LEU A 139 7.01 -16.21 -10.49
N PRO A 140 6.69 -17.49 -10.71
CA PRO A 140 6.77 -18.09 -12.05
C PRO A 140 5.56 -17.84 -12.95
N ASP A 141 4.42 -17.44 -12.38
CA ASP A 141 3.18 -17.24 -13.14
C ASP A 141 2.39 -16.01 -12.65
N PRO A 142 2.40 -14.92 -13.40
CA PRO A 142 3.35 -14.59 -14.47
C PRO A 142 4.76 -14.40 -13.90
N GLU A 143 5.78 -14.65 -14.74
CA GLU A 143 7.18 -14.45 -14.34
C GLU A 143 7.44 -13.02 -13.90
N ARG A 144 7.88 -12.84 -12.65
CA ARG A 144 8.22 -11.54 -12.08
C ARG A 144 9.03 -11.66 -10.80
N PHE A 145 9.90 -10.71 -10.55
CA PHE A 145 10.56 -10.51 -9.27
C PHE A 145 9.83 -9.44 -8.47
N VAL A 146 9.52 -9.73 -7.23
CA VAL A 146 8.74 -8.83 -6.37
C VAL A 146 9.28 -8.79 -4.94
N GLN A 147 8.99 -7.69 -4.26
CA GLN A 147 8.92 -7.64 -2.80
C GLN A 147 7.48 -7.36 -2.40
N ARG A 148 7.03 -8.01 -1.32
CA ARG A 148 5.74 -7.73 -0.72
C ARG A 148 5.82 -7.73 0.79
N ILE A 149 5.08 -6.81 1.39
CA ILE A 149 5.08 -6.60 2.83
C ILE A 149 3.66 -6.37 3.35
N ALA A 150 3.37 -6.98 4.49
CA ALA A 150 2.24 -6.63 5.34
C ALA A 150 2.79 -6.12 6.67
N ALA A 151 2.39 -4.92 7.06
CA ALA A 151 2.89 -4.27 8.26
C ALA A 151 1.81 -3.43 8.94
N PHE A 152 1.88 -3.32 10.27
CA PHE A 152 1.00 -2.44 11.05
C PHE A 152 1.74 -1.20 11.57
N LYS A 153 1.06 -0.07 11.53
CA LYS A 153 1.49 1.11 12.29
C LYS A 153 1.17 0.86 13.78
N PRO A 154 2.15 0.91 14.69
CA PRO A 154 1.85 0.76 16.10
C PRO A 154 0.80 1.78 16.55
N ALA A 155 -0.21 1.36 17.31
CA ALA A 155 -1.07 2.29 18.03
C ALA A 155 -0.18 2.95 19.07
N GLY A 156 0.07 4.26 18.95
CA GLY A 156 0.98 4.98 19.83
C GLY A 156 0.56 4.81 21.29
N THR A 157 1.17 3.85 21.96
CA THR A 157 1.18 3.75 23.41
C THR A 157 2.59 4.10 23.86
N THR A 158 2.71 5.13 24.62
CA THR A 158 3.91 5.48 25.39
C THR A 158 4.20 4.44 26.48
N ASP A 159 3.45 3.34 26.52
CA ASP A 159 3.62 2.28 27.49
C ASP A 159 4.47 1.16 26.90
N THR A 160 5.78 1.22 27.17
CA THR A 160 6.77 0.19 26.83
C THR A 160 6.54 -1.14 27.54
N MET A 161 5.52 -1.25 28.38
CA MET A 161 5.18 -2.42 29.20
C MET A 161 4.00 -3.25 28.67
N GLN A 162 3.29 -2.81 27.61
CA GLN A 162 2.24 -3.65 27.04
C GLN A 162 2.83 -4.82 26.24
N PRO A 163 2.39 -6.05 26.52
CA PRO A 163 2.82 -7.19 25.73
C PRO A 163 2.38 -7.04 24.26
N PRO A 164 3.16 -7.56 23.30
CA PRO A 164 2.82 -7.45 21.90
C PRO A 164 1.44 -8.07 21.63
N THR A 165 0.65 -7.40 20.79
CA THR A 165 -0.67 -7.90 20.39
C THR A 165 -0.53 -9.29 19.76
N ARG A 166 -1.19 -10.28 20.32
CA ARG A 166 -1.19 -11.64 19.78
C ARG A 166 -1.95 -11.66 18.46
N ARG A 167 -1.24 -11.92 17.38
CA ARG A 167 -1.82 -12.10 16.04
C ARG A 167 -1.56 -13.52 15.59
N PRO A 168 -2.60 -14.37 15.47
CA PRO A 168 -2.39 -15.75 15.06
C PRO A 168 -1.87 -15.79 13.62
N LEU A 169 -0.82 -16.56 13.39
CA LEU A 169 -0.39 -16.93 12.06
C LEU A 169 -1.27 -18.09 11.59
N SER A 170 -2.01 -17.91 10.49
CA SER A 170 -2.71 -19.03 9.87
C SER A 170 -1.67 -19.91 9.18
N LEU A 171 -1.31 -21.01 9.83
CA LEU A 171 -0.62 -22.12 9.18
C LEU A 171 -1.68 -22.89 8.37
N LYS A 172 -1.76 -22.65 7.07
CA LYS A 172 -2.45 -23.53 6.13
C LYS A 172 -1.45 -24.23 5.25
#